data_0a4a202231a94b192c345e69da0f928a
#
_entry.id   0a4a202231a94b192c345e69da0f928a
#
_cell.length_a   1.000
_cell.length_b   1.000
_cell.length_c   1.000
_cell.angle_alpha   90.00
_cell.angle_beta   90.00
_cell.angle_gamma   90.00
#
_symmetry.space_group_name_H-M   'P 1'
#
loop_
_entity.id
_entity.type
_entity.pdbx_description
1 polymer ?
#
loop_
_entity_poly.entity_id
_entity_poly.type
_entity_poly.pdbx_seq_one_letter_code
_entity_poly.pdbx_strand_id
1 'polypeptide(L)'
;MAVRPVPSTAVLEQQLVVLLRERLLETVAPLGVTTDLYSLGLDSMAIMQLLILVEEEYGVSLPEGALTRENFSTARQLARLIRAEVGAAHV
;
A
#
# COMPACT_ATOMS: atom_id res chain seq x y z
N MET A 1 -5.53 19.93 -2.01
CA MET A 1 -6.21 18.65 -2.24
C MET A 1 -6.34 17.91 -0.91
N ALA A 2 -7.53 17.44 -0.62
CA ALA A 2 -7.76 16.76 0.65
C ALA A 2 -7.21 15.34 0.59
N VAL A 3 -6.45 14.94 1.61
CA VAL A 3 -6.04 13.55 1.77
C VAL A 3 -7.04 12.86 2.67
N ARG A 4 -7.26 11.57 2.42
CA ARG A 4 -8.15 10.80 3.27
C ARG A 4 -7.46 10.48 4.59
N PRO A 5 -8.19 10.51 5.71
CA PRO A 5 -7.63 10.01 6.97
C PRO A 5 -7.30 8.53 6.83
N VAL A 6 -6.25 8.08 7.50
CA VAL A 6 -5.86 6.67 7.46
C VAL A 6 -6.82 5.88 8.34
N PRO A 7 -7.57 4.93 7.76
CA PRO A 7 -8.56 4.15 8.52
C PRO A 7 -7.90 3.06 9.36
N SER A 8 -8.74 2.25 10.02
CA SER A 8 -8.24 1.08 10.72
C SER A 8 -7.54 0.13 9.74
N THR A 9 -6.71 -0.77 10.28
CA THR A 9 -5.97 -1.70 9.44
C THR A 9 -6.88 -2.53 8.54
N ALA A 10 -8.01 -3.02 9.07
CA ALA A 10 -8.93 -3.85 8.28
C ALA A 10 -9.52 -3.10 7.10
N VAL A 11 -9.95 -1.85 7.33
CA VAL A 11 -10.50 -1.02 6.25
C VAL A 11 -9.41 -0.65 5.26
N LEU A 12 -8.23 -0.31 5.76
CA LEU A 12 -7.09 0.05 4.92
C LEU A 12 -6.69 -1.10 4.01
N GLU A 13 -6.70 -2.33 4.52
CA GLU A 13 -6.42 -3.51 3.72
C GLU A 13 -7.35 -3.60 2.51
N GLN A 14 -8.65 -3.38 2.72
CA GLN A 14 -9.63 -3.45 1.63
C GLN A 14 -9.46 -2.31 0.65
N GLN A 15 -9.18 -1.11 1.13
CA GLN A 15 -8.92 0.03 0.24
C GLN A 15 -7.68 -0.20 -0.62
N LEU A 16 -6.64 -0.79 -0.03
CA LEU A 16 -5.41 -1.08 -0.76
C LEU A 16 -5.63 -2.16 -1.82
N VAL A 17 -6.45 -3.18 -1.53
CA VAL A 17 -6.79 -4.20 -2.52
C VAL A 17 -7.42 -3.55 -3.74
N VAL A 18 -8.38 -2.65 -3.54
CA VAL A 18 -9.05 -1.96 -4.65
C VAL A 18 -8.06 -1.10 -5.43
N LEU A 19 -7.25 -0.34 -4.72
CA LEU A 19 -6.27 0.56 -5.33
C LEU A 19 -5.23 -0.22 -6.15
N LEU A 20 -4.72 -1.32 -5.59
CA LEU A 20 -3.74 -2.15 -6.28
C LEU A 20 -4.33 -2.79 -7.53
N ARG A 21 -5.56 -3.30 -7.43
CA ARG A 21 -6.21 -3.97 -8.55
C ARG A 21 -6.52 -2.98 -9.69
N GLU A 22 -7.06 -1.83 -9.36
CA GLU A 22 -7.61 -0.92 -10.37
C GLU A 22 -6.61 0.10 -10.87
N ARG A 23 -5.69 0.54 -10.01
CA ARG A 23 -4.83 1.67 -10.33
C ARG A 23 -3.38 1.30 -10.59
N LEU A 24 -2.94 0.13 -10.12
CA LEU A 24 -1.53 -0.22 -10.19
C LEU A 24 -1.27 -1.47 -11.03
N LEU A 25 -1.87 -2.59 -10.67
CA LEU A 25 -1.59 -3.87 -11.33
C LEU A 25 -2.53 -4.16 -12.50
N GLU A 26 -3.67 -3.49 -12.55
CA GLU A 26 -4.67 -3.64 -13.62
C GLU A 26 -4.94 -5.11 -13.94
N THR A 27 -5.06 -5.93 -12.90
CA THR A 27 -5.22 -7.37 -13.05
C THR A 27 -6.66 -7.79 -12.90
N VAL A 28 -7.06 -8.83 -13.65
CA VAL A 28 -8.35 -9.50 -13.44
C VAL A 28 -8.19 -10.73 -12.54
N ALA A 29 -6.96 -11.06 -12.15
CA ALA A 29 -6.71 -12.18 -11.25
C ALA A 29 -7.27 -11.86 -9.87
N PRO A 30 -7.72 -12.88 -9.11
CA PRO A 30 -8.17 -12.67 -7.75
C PRO A 30 -7.08 -12.02 -6.90
N LEU A 31 -7.43 -10.98 -6.15
CA LEU A 31 -6.49 -10.28 -5.29
C LEU A 31 -7.14 -10.09 -3.93
N GLY A 32 -6.63 -10.80 -2.95
CA GLY A 32 -7.04 -10.66 -1.55
C GLY A 32 -5.95 -10.00 -0.74
N VAL A 33 -6.19 -9.84 0.56
CA VAL A 33 -5.27 -9.13 1.45
C VAL A 33 -3.95 -9.88 1.67
N THR A 34 -3.92 -11.18 1.42
CA THR A 34 -2.70 -11.99 1.58
C THR A 34 -2.14 -12.49 0.26
N THR A 35 -2.65 -12.01 -0.87
CA THR A 35 -2.13 -12.41 -2.18
C THR A 35 -0.72 -11.85 -2.36
N ASP A 36 0.19 -12.68 -2.87
CA ASP A 36 1.56 -12.25 -3.17
C ASP A 36 1.54 -11.28 -4.34
N LEU A 37 1.82 -10.02 -4.07
CA LEU A 37 1.78 -8.97 -5.08
C LEU A 37 2.86 -9.14 -6.15
N TYR A 38 4.00 -9.70 -5.77
CA TYR A 38 5.08 -9.93 -6.74
C TYR A 38 4.68 -10.94 -7.80
N SER A 39 3.85 -11.91 -7.43
CA SER A 39 3.35 -12.89 -8.41
C SER A 39 2.37 -12.26 -9.40
N LEU A 40 1.81 -11.09 -9.09
CA LEU A 40 0.89 -10.37 -9.96
C LEU A 40 1.58 -9.26 -10.74
N GLY A 41 2.90 -9.15 -10.65
CA GLY A 41 3.65 -8.19 -11.44
C GLY A 41 4.16 -6.96 -10.70
N LEU A 42 4.12 -6.96 -9.37
CA LEU A 42 4.69 -5.85 -8.63
C LEU A 42 6.21 -5.85 -8.81
N ASP A 43 6.71 -4.80 -9.45
CA ASP A 43 8.14 -4.61 -9.70
C ASP A 43 8.58 -3.24 -9.17
N SER A 44 9.83 -2.88 -9.41
CA SER A 44 10.39 -1.62 -8.91
C SER A 44 9.61 -0.40 -9.38
N MET A 45 9.18 -0.40 -10.64
CA MET A 45 8.43 0.72 -11.18
C MET A 45 7.04 0.80 -10.53
N ALA A 46 6.38 -0.34 -10.34
CA ALA A 46 5.08 -0.39 -9.68
C ALA A 46 5.20 0.07 -8.22
N ILE A 47 6.28 -0.31 -7.54
CA ILE A 47 6.52 0.14 -6.16
C ILE A 47 6.65 1.66 -6.11
N MET A 48 7.37 2.26 -7.05
CA MET A 48 7.50 3.72 -7.10
C MET A 48 6.14 4.39 -7.30
N GLN A 49 5.30 3.84 -8.18
CA GLN A 49 3.95 4.35 -8.39
C GLN A 49 3.10 4.18 -7.12
N LEU A 50 3.26 3.06 -6.43
CA LEU A 50 2.54 2.80 -5.19
C LEU A 50 2.91 3.83 -4.11
N LEU A 51 4.18 4.18 -3.99
CA LEU A 51 4.61 5.20 -3.04
C LEU A 51 3.92 6.54 -3.31
N ILE A 52 3.81 6.90 -4.57
CA ILE A 52 3.13 8.14 -4.97
C ILE A 52 1.64 8.06 -4.62
N LEU A 53 0.99 6.93 -4.91
CA LEU A 53 -0.43 6.77 -4.63
C LEU A 53 -0.73 6.81 -3.12
N VAL A 54 0.12 6.18 -2.31
CA VAL A 54 -0.03 6.21 -0.86
C VAL A 54 0.10 7.64 -0.34
N GLU A 55 1.05 8.39 -0.84
CA GLU A 55 1.22 9.78 -0.45
C GLU A 55 0.03 10.63 -0.86
N GLU A 56 -0.47 10.45 -2.08
CA GLU A 56 -1.63 11.21 -2.57
C GLU A 56 -2.91 10.87 -1.82
N GLU A 57 -3.14 9.57 -1.55
CA GLU A 57 -4.40 9.14 -0.94
C GLU A 57 -4.42 9.33 0.56
N TYR A 58 -3.30 9.16 1.24
CA TYR A 58 -3.26 9.13 2.71
C TYR A 58 -2.32 10.17 3.32
N GLY A 59 -1.57 10.88 2.49
CA GLY A 59 -0.61 11.86 3.00
C GLY A 59 0.57 11.24 3.75
N VAL A 60 0.86 9.97 3.48
CA VAL A 60 1.92 9.23 4.18
C VAL A 60 3.11 9.04 3.25
N SER A 61 4.29 9.51 3.67
CA SER A 61 5.54 9.28 2.96
C SER A 61 6.25 8.12 3.62
N LEU A 62 6.50 7.05 2.86
CA LEU A 62 7.18 5.88 3.39
C LEU A 62 8.70 6.11 3.33
N PRO A 63 9.42 5.93 4.44
CA PRO A 63 10.86 6.16 4.44
C PRO A 63 11.61 5.07 3.68
N GLU A 64 12.81 5.40 3.23
CA GLU A 64 13.63 4.50 2.42
C GLU A 64 13.87 3.17 3.12
N GLY A 65 14.11 3.19 4.43
CA GLY A 65 14.33 1.97 5.20
C GLY A 65 13.14 1.03 5.27
N ALA A 66 11.93 1.53 4.95
CA ALA A 66 10.72 0.71 4.92
C ALA A 66 10.51 -0.01 3.58
N LEU A 67 11.33 0.28 2.58
CA LEU A 67 11.18 -0.26 1.23
C LEU A 67 11.79 -1.66 1.15
N THR A 68 11.24 -2.60 1.90
CA THR A 68 11.70 -3.98 1.92
C THR A 68 10.76 -4.86 1.12
N ARG A 69 11.25 -5.97 0.61
CA ARG A 69 10.43 -6.91 -0.13
C ARG A 69 9.24 -7.39 0.72
N GLU A 70 9.48 -7.65 1.99
CA GLU A 70 8.43 -8.14 2.89
C GLU A 70 7.30 -7.12 3.04
N ASN A 71 7.63 -5.85 3.21
CA ASN A 71 6.62 -4.81 3.44
C ASN A 71 5.70 -4.59 2.25
N PHE A 72 6.13 -4.97 1.05
CA PHE A 72 5.34 -4.82 -0.17
C PHE A 72 4.84 -6.15 -0.71
N SER A 73 4.95 -7.23 0.07
CA SER A 73 4.58 -8.55 -0.41
C SER A 73 3.06 -8.76 -0.50
N THR A 74 2.30 -8.14 0.38
CA THR A 74 0.84 -8.29 0.42
C THR A 74 0.18 -6.97 0.82
N ALA A 75 -1.11 -6.83 0.51
CA ALA A 75 -1.88 -5.67 0.96
C ALA A 75 -1.90 -5.57 2.49
N ARG A 76 -1.92 -6.71 3.17
CA ARG A 76 -1.90 -6.74 4.64
C ARG A 76 -0.60 -6.16 5.20
N GLN A 77 0.53 -6.59 4.66
CA GLN A 77 1.82 -6.06 5.11
C GLN A 77 1.94 -4.57 4.82
N LEU A 78 1.47 -4.15 3.66
CA LEU A 78 1.49 -2.74 3.28
C LEU A 78 0.60 -1.91 4.22
N ALA A 79 -0.58 -2.41 4.58
CA ALA A 79 -1.47 -1.73 5.51
C ALA A 79 -0.80 -1.54 6.87
N ARG A 80 -0.12 -2.57 7.36
CA ARG A 80 0.61 -2.49 8.62
C ARG A 80 1.71 -1.44 8.57
N LEU A 81 2.44 -1.39 7.46
CA LEU A 81 3.48 -0.39 7.26
C LEU A 81 2.90 1.03 7.28
N ILE A 82 1.83 1.27 6.56
CA ILE A 82 1.21 2.59 6.50
C ILE A 82 0.73 3.02 7.89
N ARG A 83 0.07 2.11 8.62
CA ARG A 83 -0.40 2.41 9.98
C ARG A 83 0.76 2.72 10.93
N ALA A 84 1.86 1.98 10.80
CA ALA A 84 3.03 2.23 11.63
C ALA A 84 3.63 3.60 11.36
N GLU A 85 3.68 4.02 10.10
CA GLU A 85 4.22 5.33 9.73
C GLU A 85 3.33 6.46 10.20
N VAL A 86 2.01 6.29 10.16
CA VAL A 86 1.08 7.27 10.71
C VAL A 86 1.30 7.43 12.21
N GLY A 87 1.47 6.33 12.94
CA GLY A 87 1.75 6.37 14.38
C GLY A 87 3.04 7.09 14.68
N ALA A 88 4.10 6.81 13.91
CA ALA A 88 5.40 7.45 14.09
C ALA A 88 5.33 8.95 13.82
N ALA A 89 4.51 9.38 12.86
CA ALA A 89 4.40 10.79 12.50
C ALA A 89 3.70 11.63 13.57
N HIS A 90 3.02 10.99 14.51
CA HIS A 90 2.29 11.69 15.57
C HIS A 90 3.07 11.77 16.89
N VAL A 91 4.29 11.31 16.91
CA VAL A 91 5.12 11.35 18.10
C VAL A 91 5.71 12.74 18.34
#